data_1c7d21131b9419436e268adec201f622
#
_entry.id   1c7d21131b9419436e268adec201f622
#
_cell.length_a   1.000
_cell.length_b   1.000
_cell.length_c   1.000
_cell.angle_alpha   90.00
_cell.angle_beta   90.00
_cell.angle_gamma   90.00
#
_symmetry.space_group_name_H-M   'P 1'
#
loop_
_entity.id
_entity.type
_entity.pdbx_description
1 polymer ?
#
loop_
_entity_poly.entity_id
_entity_poly.type
_entity_poly.pdbx_seq_one_letter_code
_entity_poly.pdbx_strand_id
1 'polypeptide(L)' 'YVNQVRVQKFVKQYRDGWEGNIADLAFSCGFESLPSFYRTFNRVFFMTPKEYFELDKEIFW' A
#
# COMPACT_ATOMS: atom_id res chain seq x y z
N TYR A 1 7.46 13.39 2.03
CA TYR A 1 7.31 13.53 0.57
C TYR A 1 7.69 12.25 -0.18
N VAL A 2 8.92 11.76 0.05
CA VAL A 2 9.39 10.54 -0.62
C VAL A 2 8.53 9.34 -0.24
N ASN A 3 8.19 9.22 1.04
CA ASN A 3 7.38 8.11 1.52
C ASN A 3 5.96 8.15 0.94
N GLN A 4 5.43 9.35 0.74
CA GLN A 4 4.12 9.51 0.14
C GLN A 4 4.11 9.00 -1.30
N VAL A 5 5.16 9.32 -2.05
CA VAL A 5 5.29 8.84 -3.43
C VAL A 5 5.39 7.32 -3.47
N ARG A 6 6.14 6.74 -2.54
CA ARG A 6 6.28 5.28 -2.47
C ARG A 6 4.95 4.59 -2.20
N VAL A 7 4.14 5.15 -1.29
CA VAL A 7 2.85 4.59 -0.97
C VAL A 7 1.89 4.71 -2.15
N GLN A 8 1.90 5.83 -2.84
CA GLN A 8 1.07 6.00 -4.03
C GLN A 8 1.45 4.99 -5.12
N LYS A 9 2.73 4.77 -5.31
CA LYS A 9 3.21 3.79 -6.27
C LYS A 9 2.77 2.37 -5.89
N PHE A 10 2.81 2.06 -4.59
CA PHE A 10 2.34 0.78 -4.08
C PHE A 10 0.87 0.56 -4.43
N VAL A 11 0.03 1.53 -4.14
CA VAL A 11 -1.40 1.42 -4.39
C VAL A 11 -1.68 1.25 -5.88
N LYS A 12 -0.99 2.01 -6.70
CA LYS A 12 -1.16 1.93 -8.14
C LYS A 12 -0.81 0.54 -8.67
N GLN A 13 0.33 0.00 -8.25
CA GLN A 13 0.75 -1.32 -8.70
C GLN A 13 -0.20 -2.42 -8.21
N TYR A 14 -0.71 -2.28 -7.01
CA TYR A 14 -1.68 -3.24 -6.49
C TYR A 14 -2.96 -3.23 -7.33
N ARG A 15 -3.44 -2.06 -7.68
CA ARG A 15 -4.65 -1.93 -8.49
C ARG A 15 -4.46 -2.41 -9.91
N ASP A 16 -3.25 -2.33 -10.42
CA ASP A 16 -2.93 -2.78 -11.77
C ASP A 16 -2.92 -4.31 -11.92
N GLY A 17 -3.19 -5.03 -10.83
CA GLY A 17 -3.30 -6.48 -10.89
C GLY A 17 -2.13 -7.21 -10.25
N TRP A 18 -1.60 -6.68 -9.16
CA TRP A 18 -0.54 -7.35 -8.41
C TRP A 18 -1.04 -8.66 -7.82
N GLU A 19 -0.37 -9.76 -8.13
CA GLU A 19 -0.77 -11.08 -7.67
C GLU A 19 0.10 -11.66 -6.56
N GLY A 20 1.15 -10.96 -6.18
CA GLY A 20 2.07 -11.42 -5.15
C GLY A 20 1.65 -10.98 -3.75
N ASN A 21 2.56 -11.19 -2.80
CA ASN A 21 2.39 -10.72 -1.43
C ASN A 21 2.43 -9.20 -1.36
N ILE A 22 1.68 -8.64 -0.40
CA ILE A 22 1.78 -7.22 -0.10
C ILE A 22 3.19 -6.88 0.36
N ALA A 23 3.83 -7.80 1.12
CA ALA A 23 5.20 -7.59 1.58
C ALA A 23 6.17 -7.42 0.41
N ASP A 24 6.08 -8.30 -0.58
CA ASP A 24 6.95 -8.22 -1.75
C ASP A 24 6.75 -6.93 -2.50
N LEU A 25 5.50 -6.50 -2.64
CA LEU A 25 5.20 -5.24 -3.33
C LEU A 25 5.76 -4.05 -2.56
N ALA A 26 5.65 -4.06 -1.23
CA ALA A 26 6.18 -2.99 -0.40
C ALA A 26 7.69 -2.87 -0.57
N PHE A 27 8.41 -4.00 -0.54
CA PHE A 27 9.85 -3.99 -0.76
C PHE A 27 10.20 -3.52 -2.17
N SER A 28 9.41 -3.91 -3.14
CA SER A 28 9.60 -3.49 -4.52
C SER A 28 9.45 -1.98 -4.68
N CYS A 29 8.63 -1.37 -3.85
CA CYS A 29 8.43 0.08 -3.89
C CYS A 29 9.48 0.86 -3.11
N GLY A 30 10.41 0.17 -2.46
CA GLY A 30 11.53 0.82 -1.78
C GLY A 30 11.41 0.93 -0.28
N PHE A 31 10.48 0.24 0.34
CA PHE A 31 10.38 0.22 1.80
C PHE A 31 11.41 -0.75 2.38
N GLU A 32 12.03 -0.35 3.48
CA GLU A 32 13.08 -1.16 4.11
C GLU A 32 12.51 -2.31 4.92
N SER A 33 11.31 -2.15 5.47
CA SER A 33 10.69 -3.18 6.31
C SER A 33 9.19 -3.01 6.32
N LEU A 34 8.48 -4.07 6.70
CA LEU A 34 7.02 -4.03 6.79
C LEU A 34 6.52 -3.04 7.84
N PRO A 35 7.10 -2.98 9.06
CA PRO A 35 6.65 -1.98 10.03
C PRO A 35 6.76 -0.55 9.50
N SER A 36 7.82 -0.26 8.78
CA SER A 36 8.01 1.06 8.17
C SER A 36 6.93 1.32 7.12
N PHE A 37 6.63 0.33 6.29
CA PHE A 37 5.59 0.45 5.28
C PHE A 37 4.22 0.70 5.91
N TYR A 38 3.84 -0.09 6.92
CA TYR A 38 2.55 0.07 7.57
C TYR A 38 2.41 1.43 8.24
N ARG A 39 3.48 1.88 8.88
CA ARG A 39 3.48 3.20 9.53
C ARG A 39 3.26 4.31 8.49
N THR A 40 3.97 4.26 7.39
CA THR A 40 3.85 5.25 6.34
C THR A 40 2.47 5.21 5.69
N PHE A 41 1.97 4.02 5.42
CA PHE A 41 0.65 3.86 4.82
C PHE A 41 -0.44 4.42 5.72
N ASN A 42 -0.37 4.10 7.01
CA ASN A 42 -1.34 4.60 7.99
C ASN A 42 -1.29 6.13 8.06
N ARG A 43 -0.10 6.69 7.97
CA ARG A 43 0.09 8.13 8.03
C ARG A 43 -0.54 8.83 6.82
N VAL A 44 -0.45 8.23 5.65
CA VAL A 44 -0.97 8.82 4.41
C VAL A 44 -2.47 8.62 4.27
N PHE A 45 -2.94 7.42 4.55
CA PHE A 45 -4.35 7.06 4.33
C PHE A 45 -5.18 6.97 5.59
N PHE A 46 -4.57 7.10 6.78
CA PHE A 46 -5.24 7.00 8.07
C PHE A 46 -5.90 5.65 8.31
N MET A 47 -5.38 4.61 7.69
CA MET A 47 -5.88 3.24 7.86
C MET A 47 -4.80 2.26 7.42
N THR A 48 -4.97 0.98 7.79
CA THR A 48 -4.03 -0.05 7.37
C THR A 48 -4.24 -0.40 5.91
N PRO A 49 -3.22 -0.98 5.24
CA PRO A 49 -3.39 -1.43 3.86
C PRO A 49 -4.55 -2.41 3.68
N LYS A 50 -4.72 -3.30 4.65
CA LYS A 50 -5.81 -4.28 4.59
C LYS A 50 -7.16 -3.58 4.59
N GLU A 51 -7.35 -2.63 5.50
CA GLU A 51 -8.60 -1.88 5.58
C GLU A 51 -8.85 -1.08 4.30
N TYR A 52 -7.80 -0.46 3.78
CA TYR A 52 -7.93 0.33 2.58
C TYR A 52 -8.40 -0.52 1.40
N PHE A 53 -7.81 -1.69 1.22
CA PHE A 53 -8.16 -2.53 0.08
C PHE A 53 -9.54 -3.18 0.24
N GLU A 54 -9.97 -3.43 1.46
CA GLU A 54 -11.32 -3.92 1.71
C GLU A 54 -12.36 -2.85 1.38
N LEU A 55 -12.10 -1.60 1.75
CA LEU A 55 -12.97 -0.50 1.40
C LEU A 55 -13.02 -0.27 -0.10
N ASP A 56 -11.89 -0.39 -0.77
CA ASP A 56 -11.82 -0.23 -2.20
C ASP A 56 -12.68 -1.26 -2.92
N LYS A 57 -12.71 -2.49 -2.39
CA LYS A 57 -13.56 -3.54 -2.95
C LYS A 57 -15.04 -3.21 -2.78
N GLU A 58 -15.41 -2.68 -1.63
CA GLU A 58 -16.79 -2.31 -1.37
C GLU A 58 -17.25 -1.15 -2.24
N ILE A 59 -16.37 -0.19 -2.45
CA ILE A 59 -16.68 0.98 -3.27
C ILE A 59 -16.85 0.57 -4.73
N PHE A 60 -16.19 -0.48 -5.15
CA PHE A 60 -16.23 -0.94 -6.53
C PHE A 60 -17.57 -1.57 -6.92
N TRP A 61 -18.37 -1.91 -5.93
CA TRP A 61 -19.68 -2.49 -6.15
C TRP A 61 -20.78 -1.44 -6.11
#